data_b3cedfda74502cf0f9ef7fab5983fafa
#
_entry.id   b3cedfda74502cf0f9ef7fab5983fafa
#
_cell.length_a   1.000
_cell.length_b   1.000
_cell.length_c   1.000
_cell.angle_alpha   90.00
_cell.angle_beta   90.00
_cell.angle_gamma   90.00
#
_symmetry.space_group_name_H-M   'P 1'
#
loop_
_entity.id
_entity.type
_entity.pdbx_description
1 polymer ?
#
loop_
_entity_poly.entity_id
_entity_poly.type
_entity_poly.pdbx_seq_one_letter_code
_entity_poly.pdbx_strand_id
1 'polypeptide(L)'
;PGSLEETCDCPIVIPIVPISEFENTLKEMKNFLKKGTLVADVCSVKKHPIDSMLKILPKDVQILGTHPMFGPDSAKESLFGCKIVLCNARTEDQLYLDIKNYLNNHGPKVIESTADKHDEEISHSLLLTHFIGRTLMDLGTKELAIDTKGYRRLMKILETVENDSWQLFVDMNKYNPYSESTREEFLESLSRVNKRITE
;
A
#
# COMPACT_ATOMS: atom_id res chain seq x y z
N PRO A 1 5.20 -22.50 13.26
CA PRO A 1 4.47 -21.28 13.61
C PRO A 1 4.46 -21.16 15.13
N GLY A 2 4.86 -19.98 15.66
CA GLY A 2 4.80 -19.69 17.10
C GLY A 2 3.45 -19.06 17.49
N SER A 3 3.26 -18.85 18.79
CA SER A 3 2.15 -18.07 19.33
C SER A 3 2.32 -16.57 18.98
N LEU A 4 1.25 -15.77 19.16
CA LEU A 4 1.33 -14.32 19.05
C LEU A 4 2.35 -13.72 20.01
N GLU A 5 2.41 -14.24 21.24
CA GLU A 5 3.37 -13.85 22.27
C GLU A 5 4.82 -14.08 21.81
N GLU A 6 5.13 -15.29 21.32
CA GLU A 6 6.45 -15.61 20.78
C GLU A 6 6.84 -14.72 19.60
N THR A 7 5.89 -14.39 18.73
CA THR A 7 6.11 -13.49 17.60
C THR A 7 6.41 -12.06 18.07
N CYS A 8 5.68 -11.58 19.08
CA CYS A 8 5.86 -10.25 19.65
C CYS A 8 7.13 -10.11 20.51
N ASP A 9 7.80 -11.20 20.84
CA ASP A 9 9.10 -11.20 21.55
C ASP A 9 10.28 -10.84 20.62
N CYS A 10 10.04 -10.74 19.32
CA CYS A 10 11.06 -10.37 18.34
C CYS A 10 11.38 -8.86 18.40
N PRO A 11 12.62 -8.44 18.06
CA PRO A 11 12.99 -7.02 18.05
C PRO A 11 12.29 -6.23 16.95
N ILE A 12 11.85 -6.90 15.88
CA ILE A 12 11.07 -6.31 14.76
C ILE A 12 9.84 -7.18 14.56
N VAL A 13 8.67 -6.56 14.53
CA VAL A 13 7.38 -7.23 14.31
C VAL A 13 6.66 -6.54 13.16
N ILE A 14 6.23 -7.34 12.18
CA ILE A 14 5.54 -6.84 10.98
C ILE A 14 4.18 -7.54 10.86
N PRO A 15 3.07 -6.89 11.24
CA PRO A 15 1.73 -7.42 11.03
C PRO A 15 1.39 -7.45 9.53
N ILE A 16 1.24 -8.64 8.96
CA ILE A 16 0.85 -8.85 7.56
C ILE A 16 -0.59 -9.37 7.56
N VAL A 17 -1.53 -8.45 7.68
CA VAL A 17 -2.97 -8.73 7.77
C VAL A 17 -3.75 -7.76 6.85
N PRO A 18 -5.00 -8.05 6.48
CA PRO A 18 -5.86 -7.09 5.78
C PRO A 18 -5.91 -5.75 6.52
N ILE A 19 -6.00 -4.64 5.79
CA ILE A 19 -6.01 -3.28 6.39
C ILE A 19 -7.18 -3.14 7.39
N SER A 20 -8.33 -3.74 7.07
CA SER A 20 -9.51 -3.78 7.95
C SER A 20 -9.29 -4.49 9.29
N GLU A 21 -8.35 -5.44 9.35
CA GLU A 21 -8.03 -6.20 10.57
C GLU A 21 -6.83 -5.62 11.34
N PHE A 22 -6.19 -4.60 10.80
CA PHE A 22 -4.94 -4.07 11.34
C PHE A 22 -5.08 -3.55 12.78
N GLU A 23 -6.12 -2.76 13.07
CA GLU A 23 -6.36 -2.27 14.43
C GLU A 23 -6.64 -3.37 15.44
N ASN A 24 -7.38 -4.42 15.05
CA ASN A 24 -7.68 -5.55 15.92
C ASN A 24 -6.40 -6.31 16.26
N THR A 25 -5.57 -6.57 15.25
CA THR A 25 -4.24 -7.18 15.44
C THR A 25 -3.36 -6.37 16.37
N LEU A 26 -3.32 -5.05 16.24
CA LEU A 26 -2.56 -4.18 17.16
C LEU A 26 -3.07 -4.26 18.59
N LYS A 27 -4.38 -4.35 18.82
CA LYS A 27 -4.98 -4.49 20.16
C LYS A 27 -4.61 -5.82 20.81
N GLU A 28 -4.53 -6.89 20.03
CA GLU A 28 -4.14 -8.22 20.52
C GLU A 28 -2.64 -8.26 20.86
N MET A 29 -1.78 -7.72 20.01
CA MET A 29 -0.32 -7.82 20.17
C MET A 29 0.29 -6.84 21.18
N LYS A 30 -0.36 -5.68 21.46
CA LYS A 30 0.23 -4.58 22.24
C LYS A 30 0.74 -4.97 23.63
N ASN A 31 0.11 -5.96 24.29
CA ASN A 31 0.46 -6.40 25.63
C ASN A 31 1.68 -7.35 25.67
N PHE A 32 2.09 -7.87 24.52
CA PHE A 32 3.23 -8.78 24.37
C PHE A 32 4.49 -8.07 23.85
N LEU A 33 4.34 -6.84 23.34
CA LEU A 33 5.48 -6.07 22.81
C LEU A 33 6.40 -5.60 23.94
N LYS A 34 7.69 -5.73 23.71
CA LYS A 34 8.73 -5.26 24.63
C LYS A 34 9.10 -3.80 24.33
N LYS A 35 9.64 -3.13 25.34
CA LYS A 35 10.22 -1.81 25.17
C LYS A 35 11.31 -1.84 24.08
N GLY A 36 11.25 -0.89 23.14
CA GLY A 36 12.19 -0.77 22.04
C GLY A 36 11.88 -1.64 20.83
N THR A 37 10.90 -2.55 20.89
CA THR A 37 10.44 -3.30 19.71
C THR A 37 10.05 -2.35 18.60
N LEU A 38 10.51 -2.60 17.37
CA LEU A 38 10.05 -1.92 16.18
C LEU A 38 8.82 -2.63 15.60
N VAL A 39 7.72 -1.92 15.47
CA VAL A 39 6.55 -2.38 14.72
C VAL A 39 6.51 -1.63 13.39
N ALA A 40 6.56 -2.38 12.28
CA ALA A 40 6.46 -1.84 10.93
C ALA A 40 5.24 -2.41 10.22
N ASP A 41 4.45 -1.58 9.56
CA ASP A 41 3.38 -2.03 8.68
C ASP A 41 3.87 -2.20 7.23
N VAL A 42 3.13 -2.93 6.42
CA VAL A 42 3.34 -3.11 4.98
C VAL A 42 2.07 -2.81 4.16
N CYS A 43 1.14 -2.07 4.75
CA CYS A 43 -0.13 -1.73 4.10
C CYS A 43 0.08 -0.84 2.86
N SER A 44 -0.85 -0.92 1.92
CA SER A 44 -0.87 -0.07 0.73
C SER A 44 -1.33 1.38 1.00
N VAL A 45 -1.81 1.68 2.21
CA VAL A 45 -2.10 3.02 2.72
C VAL A 45 -1.25 3.30 3.94
N LYS A 46 -0.97 4.57 4.28
CA LYS A 46 -0.04 4.91 5.38
C LYS A 46 -0.70 5.64 6.54
N LYS A 47 -1.63 6.54 6.27
CA LYS A 47 -2.24 7.35 7.33
C LYS A 47 -2.97 6.49 8.35
N HIS A 48 -3.87 5.63 7.91
CA HIS A 48 -4.65 4.76 8.80
C HIS A 48 -3.77 3.84 9.67
N PRO A 49 -2.82 3.02 9.14
CA PRO A 49 -2.00 2.14 9.98
C PRO A 49 -1.06 2.92 10.91
N ILE A 50 -0.47 4.03 10.49
CA ILE A 50 0.40 4.85 11.35
C ILE A 50 -0.40 5.48 12.48
N ASP A 51 -1.56 6.09 12.21
CA ASP A 51 -2.42 6.68 13.23
C ASP A 51 -2.90 5.61 14.23
N SER A 52 -3.23 4.42 13.73
CA SER A 52 -3.62 3.27 14.57
C SER A 52 -2.48 2.79 15.46
N MET A 53 -1.26 2.64 14.93
CA MET A 53 -0.08 2.27 15.72
C MET A 53 0.25 3.31 16.79
N LEU A 54 0.22 4.59 16.44
CA LEU A 54 0.49 5.69 17.38
C LEU A 54 -0.53 5.76 18.51
N LYS A 55 -1.80 5.43 18.22
CA LYS A 55 -2.91 5.42 19.19
C LYS A 55 -2.93 4.19 20.09
N ILE A 56 -2.60 3.02 19.56
CA ILE A 56 -2.82 1.73 20.24
C ILE A 56 -1.57 1.22 20.93
N LEU A 57 -0.38 1.39 20.31
CA LEU A 57 0.86 0.81 20.80
C LEU A 57 1.48 1.63 21.95
N PRO A 58 2.17 0.97 22.90
CA PRO A 58 2.91 1.63 23.97
C PRO A 58 3.88 2.70 23.44
N LYS A 59 4.13 3.74 24.23
CA LYS A 59 4.99 4.87 23.82
C LYS A 59 6.46 4.50 23.66
N ASP A 60 6.89 3.44 24.27
CA ASP A 60 8.26 2.91 24.20
C ASP A 60 8.47 1.86 23.10
N VAL A 61 7.45 1.62 22.27
CA VAL A 61 7.52 0.82 21.03
C VAL A 61 7.82 1.77 19.86
N GLN A 62 8.76 1.42 19.01
CA GLN A 62 9.10 2.18 17.81
C GLN A 62 8.13 1.88 16.67
N ILE A 63 7.87 2.86 15.79
CA ILE A 63 6.86 2.76 14.74
C ILE A 63 7.43 3.25 13.42
N LEU A 64 7.41 2.37 12.41
CA LEU A 64 7.80 2.68 11.03
C LEU A 64 6.67 2.33 10.07
N GLY A 65 6.15 3.30 9.35
CA GLY A 65 5.28 3.03 8.21
C GLY A 65 6.10 2.59 7.01
N THR A 66 5.74 1.46 6.38
CA THR A 66 6.38 1.02 5.14
C THR A 66 5.35 0.66 4.08
N HIS A 67 5.69 0.84 2.80
CA HIS A 67 4.91 0.34 1.68
C HIS A 67 5.83 -0.21 0.60
N PRO A 68 6.03 -1.53 0.53
CA PRO A 68 6.65 -2.18 -0.64
C PRO A 68 5.77 -1.94 -1.87
N MET A 69 6.27 -1.17 -2.84
CA MET A 69 5.56 -0.85 -4.10
C MET A 69 5.70 -1.97 -5.12
N PHE A 70 5.65 -3.22 -4.64
CA PHE A 70 5.79 -4.44 -5.44
C PHE A 70 5.06 -5.59 -4.76
N GLY A 71 4.54 -6.49 -5.56
CA GLY A 71 3.96 -7.76 -5.12
C GLY A 71 4.86 -8.94 -5.47
N PRO A 72 4.44 -10.16 -5.14
CA PRO A 72 5.18 -11.39 -5.44
C PRO A 72 5.54 -11.53 -6.93
N ASP A 73 4.65 -11.12 -7.82
CA ASP A 73 4.84 -11.23 -9.28
C ASP A 73 5.90 -10.25 -9.78
N SER A 74 5.88 -9.00 -9.31
CA SER A 74 6.84 -7.97 -9.74
C SER A 74 8.22 -8.09 -9.09
N ALA A 75 8.33 -8.77 -7.95
CA ALA A 75 9.58 -9.01 -7.22
C ALA A 75 10.15 -10.43 -7.41
N LYS A 76 9.52 -11.24 -8.26
CA LYS A 76 9.83 -12.67 -8.43
C LYS A 76 11.29 -12.95 -8.80
N GLU A 77 11.88 -12.11 -9.66
CA GLU A 77 13.24 -12.31 -10.15
C GLU A 77 14.28 -11.50 -9.35
N SER A 78 13.92 -10.30 -8.90
CA SER A 78 14.84 -9.40 -8.20
C SER A 78 14.12 -8.28 -7.47
N LEU A 79 14.69 -7.85 -6.35
CA LEU A 79 14.29 -6.61 -5.66
C LEU A 79 14.97 -5.36 -6.25
N PHE A 80 15.95 -5.52 -7.14
CA PHE A 80 16.65 -4.38 -7.74
C PHE A 80 15.69 -3.54 -8.59
N GLY A 81 15.64 -2.25 -8.27
CA GLY A 81 14.75 -1.29 -8.95
C GLY A 81 13.32 -1.25 -8.39
N CYS A 82 12.92 -2.20 -7.55
CA CYS A 82 11.69 -2.11 -6.78
C CYS A 82 11.73 -0.89 -5.84
N LYS A 83 10.59 -0.27 -5.60
CA LYS A 83 10.49 0.87 -4.69
C LYS A 83 9.90 0.43 -3.36
N ILE A 84 10.39 1.01 -2.26
CA ILE A 84 9.76 0.91 -0.94
C ILE A 84 9.63 2.30 -0.35
N VAL A 85 8.44 2.66 0.12
CA VAL A 85 8.22 3.92 0.82
C VAL A 85 8.46 3.69 2.30
N LEU A 86 9.16 4.63 2.95
CA LEU A 86 9.34 4.69 4.40
C LEU A 86 8.74 5.99 4.94
N CYS A 87 7.90 5.86 5.97
CA CYS A 87 7.31 6.96 6.73
C CYS A 87 7.73 6.81 8.20
N ASN A 88 8.75 7.56 8.64
CA ASN A 88 9.15 7.54 10.04
C ASN A 88 8.08 8.20 10.90
N ALA A 89 7.44 7.42 11.78
CA ALA A 89 6.42 7.92 12.70
C ALA A 89 6.95 8.06 14.15
N ARG A 90 7.73 7.08 14.61
CA ARG A 90 8.33 7.03 15.94
C ARG A 90 9.48 6.00 15.98
N THR A 91 10.50 6.20 15.17
CA THR A 91 11.69 5.35 15.12
C THR A 91 12.91 6.21 15.46
N GLU A 92 13.82 5.68 16.28
CA GLU A 92 15.10 6.34 16.57
C GLU A 92 15.90 6.60 15.29
N ASP A 93 16.55 7.76 15.20
CA ASP A 93 17.24 8.20 14.00
C ASP A 93 18.28 7.20 13.50
N GLN A 94 19.07 6.62 14.41
CA GLN A 94 20.10 5.64 14.01
C GLN A 94 19.48 4.36 13.46
N LEU A 95 18.46 3.80 14.12
CA LEU A 95 17.75 2.61 13.63
C LEU A 95 17.08 2.87 12.27
N TYR A 96 16.47 4.04 12.10
CA TYR A 96 15.87 4.43 10.83
C TYR A 96 16.91 4.49 9.72
N LEU A 97 18.07 5.09 9.96
CA LEU A 97 19.17 5.16 9.01
C LEU A 97 19.72 3.77 8.66
N ASP A 98 19.86 2.89 9.65
CA ASP A 98 20.34 1.53 9.45
C ASP A 98 19.38 0.73 8.57
N ILE A 99 18.07 0.82 8.81
CA ILE A 99 17.02 0.19 7.98
C ILE A 99 17.07 0.73 6.54
N LYS A 100 17.13 2.04 6.38
CA LYS A 100 17.21 2.70 5.07
C LYS A 100 18.42 2.25 4.29
N ASN A 101 19.60 2.21 4.93
CA ASN A 101 20.85 1.77 4.31
C ASN A 101 20.80 0.28 3.96
N TYR A 102 20.28 -0.55 4.87
CA TYR A 102 20.09 -1.98 4.61
C TYR A 102 19.23 -2.20 3.35
N LEU A 103 18.07 -1.57 3.26
CA LEU A 103 17.17 -1.72 2.12
C LEU A 103 17.83 -1.25 0.81
N ASN A 104 18.46 -0.07 0.79
CA ASN A 104 19.14 0.43 -0.40
C ASN A 104 20.28 -0.49 -0.86
N ASN A 105 21.00 -1.13 0.07
CA ASN A 105 22.10 -2.04 -0.25
C ASN A 105 21.62 -3.42 -0.73
N HIS A 106 20.34 -3.78 -0.50
CA HIS A 106 19.76 -5.07 -0.87
C HIS A 106 18.77 -5.00 -2.05
N GLY A 107 18.75 -3.88 -2.79
CA GLY A 107 18.07 -3.78 -4.07
C GLY A 107 16.93 -2.78 -4.15
N PRO A 108 16.04 -2.66 -3.15
CA PRO A 108 14.96 -1.68 -3.23
C PRO A 108 15.47 -0.25 -3.21
N LYS A 109 14.85 0.61 -4.01
CA LYS A 109 15.03 2.06 -3.91
C LYS A 109 14.10 2.60 -2.82
N VAL A 110 14.69 3.11 -1.73
CA VAL A 110 13.93 3.75 -0.65
C VAL A 110 13.45 5.13 -1.07
N ILE A 111 12.17 5.40 -0.82
CA ILE A 111 11.52 6.70 -0.96
C ILE A 111 11.04 7.12 0.43
N GLU A 112 11.52 8.25 0.93
CA GLU A 112 11.06 8.81 2.20
C GLU A 112 9.85 9.72 1.97
N SER A 113 8.80 9.56 2.78
CA SER A 113 7.58 10.36 2.68
C SER A 113 6.93 10.55 4.05
N THR A 114 5.96 11.45 4.12
CA THR A 114 4.98 11.49 5.21
C THR A 114 3.80 10.58 4.87
N ALA A 115 3.06 10.13 5.88
CA ALA A 115 1.86 9.32 5.68
C ALA A 115 0.83 10.03 4.78
N ASP A 116 0.66 11.32 4.99
CA ASP A 116 -0.30 12.16 4.28
C ASP A 116 0.06 12.30 2.80
N LYS A 117 1.31 12.71 2.51
CA LYS A 117 1.80 12.82 1.13
C LYS A 117 1.81 11.47 0.40
N HIS A 118 2.16 10.38 1.10
CA HIS A 118 2.08 9.05 0.53
C HIS A 118 0.67 8.73 0.07
N ASP A 119 -0.34 8.92 0.94
CA ASP A 119 -1.72 8.52 0.61
C ASP A 119 -2.33 9.42 -0.47
N GLU A 120 -1.96 10.70 -0.53
CA GLU A 120 -2.31 11.60 -1.62
C GLU A 120 -1.76 11.08 -2.97
N GLU A 121 -0.44 10.81 -3.05
CA GLU A 121 0.18 10.30 -4.29
C GLU A 121 -0.35 8.91 -4.69
N ILE A 122 -0.63 8.03 -3.71
CA ILE A 122 -1.19 6.69 -3.95
C ILE A 122 -2.62 6.77 -4.48
N SER A 123 -3.42 7.73 -4.05
CA SER A 123 -4.79 7.92 -4.57
C SER A 123 -4.79 8.19 -6.08
N HIS A 124 -3.85 9.01 -6.56
CA HIS A 124 -3.71 9.37 -7.97
C HIS A 124 -2.90 8.36 -8.81
N SER A 125 -2.26 7.40 -8.20
CA SER A 125 -1.46 6.39 -8.90
C SER A 125 -2.04 4.98 -8.72
N LEU A 126 -1.71 4.29 -7.64
CA LEU A 126 -2.11 2.90 -7.41
C LEU A 126 -3.64 2.74 -7.37
N LEU A 127 -4.33 3.55 -6.55
CA LEU A 127 -5.78 3.42 -6.38
C LEU A 127 -6.53 3.74 -7.66
N LEU A 128 -6.12 4.79 -8.38
CA LEU A 128 -6.70 5.13 -9.67
C LEU A 128 -6.47 4.02 -10.70
N THR A 129 -5.28 3.41 -10.73
CA THR A 129 -4.99 2.26 -11.60
C THR A 129 -5.91 1.09 -11.28
N HIS A 130 -6.10 0.76 -10.00
CA HIS A 130 -7.02 -0.29 -9.56
C HIS A 130 -8.48 0.03 -9.92
N PHE A 131 -8.90 1.29 -9.73
CA PHE A 131 -10.25 1.71 -10.07
C PHE A 131 -10.53 1.56 -11.57
N ILE A 132 -9.60 2.00 -12.43
CA ILE A 132 -9.69 1.85 -13.88
C ILE A 132 -9.69 0.36 -14.27
N GLY A 133 -8.76 -0.43 -13.74
CA GLY A 133 -8.67 -1.86 -14.04
C GLY A 133 -9.94 -2.61 -13.65
N ARG A 134 -10.47 -2.39 -12.44
CA ARG A 134 -11.74 -2.99 -11.99
C ARG A 134 -12.93 -2.55 -12.84
N THR A 135 -12.96 -1.29 -13.27
CA THR A 135 -14.02 -0.79 -14.18
C THR A 135 -13.93 -1.47 -15.54
N LEU A 136 -12.73 -1.67 -16.08
CA LEU A 136 -12.54 -2.39 -17.35
C LEU A 136 -12.94 -3.88 -17.24
N MET A 137 -12.68 -4.51 -16.10
CA MET A 137 -13.14 -5.88 -15.82
C MET A 137 -14.66 -5.95 -15.75
N ASP A 138 -15.31 -5.02 -15.05
CA ASP A 138 -16.76 -4.92 -14.97
C ASP A 138 -17.41 -4.67 -16.33
N LEU A 139 -16.77 -3.87 -17.19
CA LEU A 139 -17.17 -3.64 -18.59
C LEU A 139 -17.06 -4.91 -19.46
N GLY A 140 -16.41 -5.97 -18.97
CA GLY A 140 -16.15 -7.18 -19.73
C GLY A 140 -15.05 -7.03 -20.79
N THR A 141 -14.10 -6.13 -20.58
CA THR A 141 -12.96 -5.89 -21.46
C THR A 141 -12.10 -7.16 -21.58
N LYS A 142 -11.75 -7.57 -22.79
CA LYS A 142 -11.00 -8.81 -23.08
C LYS A 142 -10.13 -8.63 -24.31
N GLU A 143 -9.21 -9.57 -24.55
CA GLU A 143 -8.43 -9.61 -25.78
C GLU A 143 -9.32 -9.68 -27.03
N LEU A 144 -8.95 -8.94 -28.06
CA LEU A 144 -9.67 -8.86 -29.34
C LEU A 144 -8.75 -9.22 -30.49
N ALA A 145 -9.31 -9.85 -31.54
CA ALA A 145 -8.57 -10.18 -32.75
C ALA A 145 -8.14 -8.93 -33.54
N ILE A 146 -8.91 -7.84 -33.43
CA ILE A 146 -8.59 -6.54 -34.03
C ILE A 146 -8.27 -5.58 -32.90
N ASP A 147 -6.99 -5.35 -32.66
CA ASP A 147 -6.49 -4.50 -31.57
C ASP A 147 -5.39 -3.53 -32.02
N THR A 148 -4.97 -2.67 -31.12
CA THR A 148 -3.84 -1.75 -31.29
C THR A 148 -2.80 -1.93 -30.17
N LYS A 149 -1.58 -1.44 -30.37
CA LYS A 149 -0.58 -1.40 -29.27
C LYS A 149 -1.08 -0.66 -28.04
N GLY A 150 -1.91 0.38 -28.22
CA GLY A 150 -2.55 1.11 -27.12
C GLY A 150 -3.51 0.22 -26.33
N TYR A 151 -4.35 -0.54 -27.01
CA TYR A 151 -5.29 -1.47 -26.39
C TYR A 151 -4.56 -2.56 -25.59
N ARG A 152 -3.50 -3.16 -26.16
CA ARG A 152 -2.69 -4.16 -25.44
C ARG A 152 -2.02 -3.60 -24.17
N ARG A 153 -1.64 -2.30 -24.16
CA ARG A 153 -1.15 -1.64 -22.94
C ARG A 153 -2.26 -1.44 -21.91
N LEU A 154 -3.48 -1.14 -22.36
CA LEU A 154 -4.65 -1.05 -21.49
C LEU A 154 -4.96 -2.41 -20.86
N MET A 155 -4.87 -3.51 -21.61
CA MET A 155 -5.06 -4.88 -21.10
C MET A 155 -4.07 -5.23 -19.99
N LYS A 156 -2.82 -4.70 -20.02
CA LYS A 156 -1.86 -4.90 -18.93
C LYS A 156 -2.28 -4.29 -17.59
N ILE A 157 -3.18 -3.32 -17.59
CA ILE A 157 -3.76 -2.79 -16.34
C ILE A 157 -4.65 -3.87 -15.68
N LEU A 158 -5.38 -4.66 -16.49
CA LEU A 158 -6.19 -5.76 -15.95
C LEU A 158 -5.31 -6.81 -15.27
N GLU A 159 -4.21 -7.22 -15.91
CA GLU A 159 -3.24 -8.16 -15.35
C GLU A 159 -2.71 -7.67 -13.97
N THR A 160 -2.52 -6.35 -13.81
CA THR A 160 -2.04 -5.75 -12.56
C THR A 160 -3.03 -5.92 -11.40
N VAL A 161 -4.35 -5.91 -11.68
CA VAL A 161 -5.39 -5.91 -10.65
C VAL A 161 -6.16 -7.22 -10.53
N GLU A 162 -5.98 -8.13 -11.47
CA GLU A 162 -6.75 -9.39 -11.56
C GLU A 162 -6.48 -10.30 -10.36
N ASN A 163 -5.22 -10.39 -9.93
CA ASN A 163 -4.78 -11.25 -8.83
C ASN A 163 -5.06 -10.64 -7.44
N ASP A 164 -5.41 -9.36 -7.36
CA ASP A 164 -5.71 -8.72 -6.09
C ASP A 164 -7.15 -8.99 -5.65
N SER A 165 -7.33 -9.26 -4.35
CA SER A 165 -8.65 -9.52 -3.79
C SER A 165 -9.55 -8.28 -3.87
N TRP A 166 -10.88 -8.51 -3.97
CA TRP A 166 -11.85 -7.42 -3.86
C TRP A 166 -11.77 -6.71 -2.51
N GLN A 167 -11.47 -7.46 -1.44
CA GLN A 167 -11.29 -6.91 -0.11
C GLN A 167 -10.13 -5.91 -0.05
N LEU A 168 -8.98 -6.22 -0.65
CA LEU A 168 -7.85 -5.29 -0.72
C LEU A 168 -8.22 -4.00 -1.46
N PHE A 169 -8.93 -4.12 -2.59
CA PHE A 169 -9.42 -2.96 -3.34
C PHE A 169 -10.35 -2.07 -2.49
N VAL A 170 -11.31 -2.69 -1.79
CA VAL A 170 -12.22 -1.97 -0.88
C VAL A 170 -11.46 -1.31 0.26
N ASP A 171 -10.55 -2.04 0.91
CA ASP A 171 -9.78 -1.54 2.04
C ASP A 171 -8.89 -0.35 1.63
N MET A 172 -8.16 -0.46 0.52
CA MET A 172 -7.34 0.64 0.01
C MET A 172 -8.17 1.91 -0.21
N ASN A 173 -9.37 1.77 -0.77
CA ASN A 173 -10.25 2.91 -1.00
C ASN A 173 -10.88 3.47 0.27
N LYS A 174 -11.26 2.62 1.21
CA LYS A 174 -11.90 3.00 2.48
C LYS A 174 -10.94 3.70 3.43
N TYR A 175 -9.70 3.24 3.49
CA TYR A 175 -8.70 3.68 4.47
C TYR A 175 -7.70 4.71 3.93
N ASN A 176 -7.80 5.10 2.65
CA ASN A 176 -7.08 6.25 2.10
C ASN A 176 -8.01 7.47 2.07
N PRO A 177 -7.70 8.56 2.79
CA PRO A 177 -8.58 9.72 2.89
C PRO A 177 -8.77 10.51 1.59
N TYR A 178 -7.90 10.31 0.59
CA TYR A 178 -7.94 10.99 -0.71
C TYR A 178 -8.65 10.20 -1.81
N SER A 179 -8.98 8.92 -1.55
CA SER A 179 -9.47 8.00 -2.58
C SER A 179 -10.83 8.42 -3.16
N GLU A 180 -11.74 8.94 -2.33
CA GLU A 180 -13.08 9.34 -2.74
C GLU A 180 -13.01 10.53 -3.71
N SER A 181 -12.34 11.61 -3.32
CA SER A 181 -12.18 12.80 -4.17
C SER A 181 -11.49 12.46 -5.49
N THR A 182 -10.44 11.65 -5.47
CA THR A 182 -9.75 11.22 -6.71
C THR A 182 -10.68 10.46 -7.66
N ARG A 183 -11.53 9.57 -7.14
CA ARG A 183 -12.52 8.85 -7.97
C ARG A 183 -13.57 9.78 -8.54
N GLU A 184 -14.09 10.70 -7.74
CA GLU A 184 -15.08 11.70 -8.17
C GLU A 184 -14.51 12.59 -9.27
N GLU A 185 -13.32 13.15 -9.10
CA GLU A 185 -12.62 13.95 -10.10
C GLU A 185 -12.42 13.18 -11.42
N PHE A 186 -12.06 11.89 -11.33
CA PHE A 186 -11.90 11.03 -12.49
C PHE A 186 -13.23 10.80 -13.23
N LEU A 187 -14.33 10.50 -12.50
CA LEU A 187 -15.65 10.32 -13.08
C LEU A 187 -16.18 11.59 -13.74
N GLU A 188 -15.98 12.75 -13.11
CA GLU A 188 -16.32 14.04 -13.71
C GLU A 188 -15.50 14.31 -14.98
N SER A 189 -14.21 13.98 -14.97
CA SER A 189 -13.35 14.12 -16.15
C SER A 189 -13.82 13.22 -17.29
N LEU A 190 -14.18 11.97 -17.02
CA LEU A 190 -14.80 11.07 -18.01
C LEU A 190 -16.08 11.67 -18.60
N SER A 191 -16.94 12.22 -17.74
CA SER A 191 -18.18 12.86 -18.17
C SER A 191 -17.92 14.08 -19.08
N ARG A 192 -16.94 14.94 -18.70
CA ARG A 192 -16.56 16.09 -19.53
C ARG A 192 -16.02 15.65 -20.89
N VAL A 193 -15.14 14.65 -20.94
CA VAL A 193 -14.60 14.12 -22.18
C VAL A 193 -15.70 13.52 -23.06
N ASN A 194 -16.62 12.74 -22.46
CA ASN A 194 -17.75 12.15 -23.19
C ASN A 194 -18.67 13.21 -23.82
N LYS A 195 -18.98 14.30 -23.11
CA LYS A 195 -19.77 15.41 -23.67
C LYS A 195 -19.10 16.07 -24.86
N ARG A 196 -17.78 16.28 -24.82
CA ARG A 196 -17.01 16.92 -25.89
C ARG A 196 -16.92 16.12 -27.19
N ILE A 197 -17.21 14.82 -27.14
CA ILE A 197 -17.24 13.96 -28.35
C ILE A 197 -18.58 14.15 -29.09
N THR A 198 -19.63 14.58 -28.40
CA THR A 198 -20.99 14.72 -28.94
C THR A 198 -21.34 16.17 -29.36
N GLU A 199 -20.47 17.12 -29.10
CA GLU A 199 -20.51 18.52 -29.59
C GLU A 199 -19.79 18.68 -30.92
#